data_c0012a9b6779ea2bf048f2ca016cb546
#
_entry.id   c0012a9b6779ea2bf048f2ca016cb546
#
_cell.length_a   1.000
_cell.length_b   1.000
_cell.length_c   1.000
_cell.angle_alpha   90.00
_cell.angle_beta   90.00
_cell.angle_gamma   90.00
#
_symmetry.space_group_name_H-M   'P 1'
#
loop_
_entity.id
_entity.type
_entity.pdbx_description
1 polymer ?
#
loop_
_entity_poly.entity_id
_entity_poly.type
_entity_poly.pdbx_seq_one_letter_code
_entity_poly.pdbx_strand_id
1 'polypeptide(L)'
;ECVFATDIDKHAAAVYESNWGRPGGSEVLSDIRDVIDEVPKMDIICAGFPCQPFSKSGAQEGFEDQTRGTLFHDICYLAEKHMPAVLFLENVPNLVKHDDGNTFSVIEARIHELGYGFWWKILSPHRFGTPQIRTRVYMVCIRDDLVNGMEFTFPKETNQEVNVSSVLDDAVGDEYRLSEKETHWIETWEDFLKNVNVDTNLPGHPIWADSFRGDEPIDDMPEWKQDFIRKNRALYAENREFIDGWLERWGVLEVDDDGQRKYPFSRTKYEWQAGPDSRSNWENLMQFRPSGLRVKRPNHFPALVAMAQIPIVGWLRRRITPKECARIQDFDVDGLRGEQFTLADSDAQSYKQLGNAVNVNMVRMIQERIDMYLDGAADFSVISAQATTDSY
;
A
#
# COMPACT_ATOMS: atom_id res chain seq x y z
N GLU A 1 3.11 26.94 3.56
CA GLU A 1 2.76 26.77 4.98
C GLU A 1 1.44 26.02 5.11
N CYS A 2 1.32 25.05 6.04
CA CYS A 2 0.05 24.41 6.31
C CYS A 2 -0.84 25.32 7.15
N VAL A 3 -2.02 25.64 6.66
CA VAL A 3 -2.97 26.56 7.34
C VAL A 3 -4.09 25.83 8.05
N PHE A 4 -4.33 24.55 7.70
CA PHE A 4 -5.37 23.71 8.29
C PHE A 4 -5.05 22.24 8.04
N ALA A 5 -5.29 21.37 9.02
CA ALA A 5 -5.23 19.93 8.89
C ALA A 5 -6.33 19.27 9.74
N THR A 6 -6.85 18.14 9.31
CA THR A 6 -7.87 17.39 10.05
C THR A 6 -7.71 15.89 9.84
N ASP A 7 -7.90 15.11 10.91
CA ASP A 7 -7.99 13.66 10.89
C ASP A 7 -8.92 13.19 12.03
N ILE A 8 -9.75 12.19 11.76
CA ILE A 8 -10.65 11.60 12.78
C ILE A 8 -9.95 10.61 13.70
N ASP A 9 -8.76 10.11 13.32
CA ASP A 9 -7.97 9.19 14.14
C ASP A 9 -7.16 10.00 15.17
N LYS A 10 -7.57 9.90 16.45
CA LYS A 10 -6.91 10.62 17.55
C LYS A 10 -5.41 10.38 17.67
N HIS A 11 -4.93 9.20 17.27
CA HIS A 11 -3.50 8.90 17.32
C HIS A 11 -2.75 9.50 16.13
N ALA A 12 -3.38 9.56 14.95
CA ALA A 12 -2.80 10.23 13.79
C ALA A 12 -2.75 11.75 14.03
N ALA A 13 -3.83 12.34 14.53
CA ALA A 13 -3.88 13.75 14.89
C ALA A 13 -2.81 14.12 15.93
N ALA A 14 -2.65 13.32 16.99
CA ALA A 14 -1.62 13.56 18.03
C ALA A 14 -0.20 13.48 17.47
N VAL A 15 0.11 12.52 16.59
CA VAL A 15 1.42 12.43 15.93
C VAL A 15 1.64 13.60 14.98
N TYR A 16 0.60 14.01 14.25
CA TYR A 16 0.69 15.21 13.40
C TYR A 16 1.03 16.45 14.25
N GLU A 17 0.25 16.71 15.31
CA GLU A 17 0.46 17.87 16.17
C GLU A 17 1.84 17.86 16.88
N SER A 18 2.36 16.68 17.24
CA SER A 18 3.69 16.56 17.87
C SER A 18 4.83 16.89 16.89
N ASN A 19 4.64 16.65 15.60
CA ASN A 19 5.66 16.91 14.58
C ASN A 19 5.56 18.30 13.95
N TRP A 20 4.36 18.82 13.76
CA TRP A 20 4.12 20.06 12.98
C TRP A 20 3.28 21.10 13.71
N GLY A 21 2.86 20.81 14.94
CA GLY A 21 2.00 21.71 15.70
C GLY A 21 0.56 21.73 15.19
N ARG A 22 -0.15 22.78 15.52
CA ARG A 22 -1.55 23.01 15.11
C ARG A 22 -1.61 24.07 14.03
N PRO A 23 -1.83 23.70 12.77
CA PRO A 23 -1.92 24.66 11.67
C PRO A 23 -3.05 25.67 11.92
N GLY A 24 -2.77 26.96 11.75
CA GLY A 24 -3.73 28.02 12.03
C GLY A 24 -4.21 28.09 13.50
N GLY A 25 -3.63 27.31 14.42
CA GLY A 25 -4.05 27.21 15.81
C GLY A 25 -5.21 26.25 16.06
N SER A 26 -5.75 25.60 15.02
CA SER A 26 -6.87 24.66 15.13
C SER A 26 -6.42 23.27 15.54
N GLU A 27 -7.24 22.54 16.29
CA GLU A 27 -7.00 21.13 16.59
C GLU A 27 -7.08 20.28 15.32
N VAL A 28 -6.13 19.33 15.17
CA VAL A 28 -6.13 18.39 14.04
C VAL A 28 -7.19 17.29 14.21
N LEU A 29 -7.51 16.92 15.45
CA LEU A 29 -8.52 15.91 15.72
C LEU A 29 -9.93 16.45 15.46
N SER A 30 -10.44 16.20 14.28
CA SER A 30 -11.81 16.59 13.89
C SER A 30 -12.31 15.77 12.68
N ASP A 31 -13.62 15.62 12.57
CA ASP A 31 -14.23 15.20 11.31
C ASP A 31 -14.35 16.43 10.41
N ILE A 32 -13.85 16.37 9.18
CA ILE A 32 -13.92 17.49 8.24
C ILE A 32 -15.35 18.01 8.06
N ARG A 33 -16.35 17.14 8.16
CA ARG A 33 -17.76 17.51 8.01
C ARG A 33 -18.28 18.39 9.13
N ASP A 34 -17.69 18.27 10.32
CA ASP A 34 -18.10 19.08 11.49
C ASP A 34 -17.44 20.47 11.46
N VAL A 35 -16.31 20.62 10.77
CA VAL A 35 -15.48 21.84 10.74
C VAL A 35 -15.33 22.43 9.33
N ILE A 36 -16.03 21.91 8.35
CA ILE A 36 -15.84 22.27 6.92
C ILE A 36 -16.05 23.77 6.64
N ASP A 37 -16.91 24.44 7.40
CA ASP A 37 -17.15 25.86 7.28
C ASP A 37 -16.07 26.75 7.94
N GLU A 38 -15.30 26.16 8.84
CA GLU A 38 -14.20 26.81 9.55
C GLU A 38 -12.87 26.75 8.76
N VAL A 39 -12.80 25.89 7.73
CA VAL A 39 -11.60 25.76 6.88
C VAL A 39 -11.27 27.11 6.25
N PRO A 40 -10.04 27.65 6.46
CA PRO A 40 -9.64 28.92 5.93
C PRO A 40 -9.38 28.84 4.42
N LYS A 41 -9.26 29.99 3.76
CA LYS A 41 -8.80 30.06 2.37
C LYS A 41 -7.38 29.48 2.27
N MET A 42 -7.15 28.67 1.24
CA MET A 42 -5.87 28.01 0.97
C MET A 42 -5.55 28.01 -0.52
N ASP A 43 -4.29 27.79 -0.85
CA ASP A 43 -3.83 27.69 -2.24
C ASP A 43 -3.84 26.24 -2.74
N ILE A 44 -3.68 25.27 -1.84
CA ILE A 44 -3.60 23.84 -2.19
C ILE A 44 -4.44 23.03 -1.21
N ILE A 45 -5.24 22.10 -1.72
CA ILE A 45 -5.87 21.02 -0.94
C ILE A 45 -5.11 19.73 -1.23
N CYS A 46 -4.56 19.10 -0.18
CA CYS A 46 -3.98 17.76 -0.24
C CYS A 46 -4.92 16.77 0.47
N ALA A 47 -5.42 15.74 -0.24
CA ALA A 47 -6.34 14.78 0.35
C ALA A 47 -6.16 13.36 -0.18
N GLY A 48 -6.09 12.39 0.76
CA GLY A 48 -6.30 10.97 0.49
C GLY A 48 -7.70 10.59 0.98
N PHE A 49 -8.60 10.21 0.09
CA PHE A 49 -9.97 9.85 0.45
C PHE A 49 -10.21 8.35 0.26
N PRO A 50 -11.12 7.72 1.04
CA PRO A 50 -11.41 6.28 0.90
C PRO A 50 -12.09 6.00 -0.44
N CYS A 51 -11.71 4.87 -1.08
CA CYS A 51 -12.40 4.35 -2.26
C CYS A 51 -13.77 3.78 -1.84
N GLN A 52 -14.78 4.61 -1.83
CA GLN A 52 -16.16 4.20 -1.57
C GLN A 52 -16.96 4.23 -2.88
N PRO A 53 -17.86 3.26 -3.11
CA PRO A 53 -18.74 3.31 -4.27
C PRO A 53 -19.64 4.55 -4.17
N PHE A 54 -19.76 5.28 -5.26
CA PHE A 54 -20.79 6.30 -5.39
C PHE A 54 -22.16 5.62 -5.48
N SER A 55 -23.22 6.25 -4.95
CA SER A 55 -24.55 5.68 -4.98
C SER A 55 -25.01 5.48 -6.43
N LYS A 56 -25.53 4.29 -6.74
CA LYS A 56 -26.15 3.99 -8.05
C LYS A 56 -27.57 4.58 -8.09
N SER A 57 -27.70 5.88 -7.89
CA SER A 57 -28.97 6.55 -8.21
C SER A 57 -29.05 6.74 -9.71
N GLY A 58 -30.21 6.41 -10.26
CA GLY A 58 -30.41 6.27 -11.69
C GLY A 58 -30.07 7.52 -12.51
N ALA A 59 -29.96 7.35 -13.82
CA ALA A 59 -29.50 8.34 -14.81
C ALA A 59 -30.27 9.69 -14.86
N GLN A 60 -31.12 10.00 -13.89
CA GLN A 60 -31.89 11.25 -13.78
C GLN A 60 -31.55 12.06 -12.51
N GLU A 61 -30.77 11.53 -11.59
CA GLU A 61 -30.33 12.28 -10.41
C GLU A 61 -28.98 12.92 -10.72
N GLY A 62 -28.87 14.22 -10.43
CA GLY A 62 -27.67 15.01 -10.72
C GLY A 62 -26.45 14.49 -10.01
N PHE A 63 -25.27 14.91 -10.45
CA PHE A 63 -23.96 14.52 -9.93
C PHE A 63 -23.85 14.65 -8.39
N GLU A 64 -24.46 15.68 -7.81
CA GLU A 64 -24.47 15.90 -6.36
C GLU A 64 -25.07 14.74 -5.57
N ASP A 65 -26.10 14.08 -6.10
CA ASP A 65 -26.72 12.93 -5.44
C ASP A 65 -25.87 11.65 -5.51
N GLN A 66 -25.01 11.52 -6.53
CA GLN A 66 -24.12 10.35 -6.69
C GLN A 66 -22.94 10.37 -5.71
N THR A 67 -22.42 11.54 -5.38
CA THR A 67 -21.27 11.71 -4.50
C THR A 67 -21.62 12.10 -3.08
N ARG A 68 -22.90 12.45 -2.83
CA ARG A 68 -23.39 12.93 -1.55
C ARG A 68 -23.04 11.98 -0.39
N GLY A 69 -22.45 12.54 0.66
CA GLY A 69 -22.02 11.78 1.84
C GLY A 69 -20.67 11.08 1.71
N THR A 70 -19.94 11.28 0.61
CA THR A 70 -18.56 10.81 0.48
C THR A 70 -17.57 11.94 0.80
N LEU A 71 -16.36 11.59 1.28
CA LEU A 71 -15.30 12.59 1.51
C LEU A 71 -14.85 13.29 0.21
N PHE A 72 -15.05 12.68 -0.95
CA PHE A 72 -14.82 13.35 -2.23
C PHE A 72 -15.80 14.52 -2.46
N HIS A 73 -17.05 14.38 -2.02
CA HIS A 73 -18.01 15.49 -2.04
C HIS A 73 -17.56 16.67 -1.17
N ASP A 74 -16.98 16.37 0.02
CA ASP A 74 -16.47 17.40 0.92
C ASP A 74 -15.27 18.14 0.32
N ILE A 75 -14.40 17.42 -0.40
CA ILE A 75 -13.31 18.03 -1.18
C ILE A 75 -13.86 18.95 -2.27
N CYS A 76 -14.89 18.52 -3.02
CA CYS A 76 -15.53 19.33 -4.04
C CYS A 76 -16.18 20.60 -3.45
N TYR A 77 -16.84 20.50 -2.29
CA TYR A 77 -17.40 21.66 -1.58
C TYR A 77 -16.32 22.69 -1.21
N LEU A 78 -15.20 22.23 -0.65
CA LEU A 78 -14.08 23.11 -0.33
C LEU A 78 -13.45 23.72 -1.58
N ALA A 79 -13.34 22.96 -2.66
CA ALA A 79 -12.83 23.46 -3.95
C ALA A 79 -13.74 24.55 -4.53
N GLU A 80 -15.05 24.37 -4.48
CA GLU A 80 -16.04 25.37 -4.94
C GLU A 80 -16.03 26.63 -4.07
N LYS A 81 -15.97 26.46 -2.73
CA LYS A 81 -16.00 27.56 -1.77
C LYS A 81 -14.74 28.44 -1.81
N HIS A 82 -13.56 27.83 -1.93
CA HIS A 82 -12.27 28.51 -1.76
C HIS A 82 -11.49 28.70 -3.05
N MET A 83 -11.83 27.97 -4.11
CA MET A 83 -11.14 28.01 -5.41
C MET A 83 -9.61 27.93 -5.29
N PRO A 84 -9.04 26.90 -4.58
CA PRO A 84 -7.60 26.75 -4.46
C PRO A 84 -6.94 26.63 -5.84
N ALA A 85 -5.67 26.97 -5.93
CA ALA A 85 -4.92 26.83 -7.17
C ALA A 85 -4.77 25.36 -7.59
N VAL A 86 -4.63 24.47 -6.61
CA VAL A 86 -4.36 23.04 -6.83
C VAL A 86 -5.17 22.15 -5.90
N LEU A 87 -5.69 21.04 -6.45
CA LEU A 87 -6.11 19.88 -5.68
C LEU A 87 -5.12 18.75 -5.93
N PHE A 88 -4.43 18.29 -4.90
CA PHE A 88 -3.51 17.16 -4.95
C PHE A 88 -4.13 15.97 -4.22
N LEU A 89 -4.61 14.99 -4.97
CA LEU A 89 -5.40 13.88 -4.48
C LEU A 89 -4.66 12.54 -4.65
N GLU A 90 -4.87 11.64 -3.70
CA GLU A 90 -4.28 10.29 -3.73
C GLU A 90 -5.35 9.24 -3.46
N ASN A 91 -5.16 8.05 -4.10
CA ASN A 91 -5.99 6.89 -3.81
C ASN A 91 -5.29 5.59 -4.20
N VAL A 92 -5.92 4.46 -3.87
CA VAL A 92 -5.48 3.13 -4.33
C VAL A 92 -5.71 2.99 -5.85
N PRO A 93 -4.85 2.25 -6.60
CA PRO A 93 -4.96 2.14 -8.05
C PRO A 93 -6.26 1.48 -8.52
N ASN A 94 -6.93 0.72 -7.64
CA ASN A 94 -8.23 0.11 -7.96
C ASN A 94 -9.34 1.15 -8.22
N LEU A 95 -9.18 2.39 -7.73
CA LEU A 95 -10.12 3.47 -8.00
C LEU A 95 -10.36 3.68 -9.50
N VAL A 96 -9.29 3.57 -10.31
CA VAL A 96 -9.35 3.77 -11.77
C VAL A 96 -10.22 2.70 -12.47
N LYS A 97 -10.31 1.50 -11.90
CA LYS A 97 -11.09 0.38 -12.45
C LYS A 97 -12.38 0.11 -11.68
N HIS A 98 -12.63 0.86 -10.61
CA HIS A 98 -13.79 0.64 -9.75
C HIS A 98 -15.08 0.88 -10.54
N ASP A 99 -16.04 -0.05 -10.41
CA ASP A 99 -17.33 -0.03 -11.13
C ASP A 99 -17.13 0.15 -12.66
N ASP A 100 -16.25 -0.68 -13.25
CA ASP A 100 -15.88 -0.65 -14.66
C ASP A 100 -15.35 0.73 -15.15
N GLY A 101 -14.72 1.50 -14.24
CA GLY A 101 -14.17 2.83 -14.51
C GLY A 101 -15.18 3.97 -14.29
N ASN A 102 -16.43 3.67 -14.03
CA ASN A 102 -17.47 4.68 -13.84
C ASN A 102 -17.16 5.63 -12.69
N THR A 103 -16.71 5.11 -11.55
CA THR A 103 -16.32 5.92 -10.39
C THR A 103 -15.26 6.97 -10.74
N PHE A 104 -14.26 6.58 -11.50
CA PHE A 104 -13.17 7.47 -11.88
C PHE A 104 -13.62 8.55 -12.88
N SER A 105 -14.45 8.17 -13.85
CA SER A 105 -15.04 9.11 -14.83
C SER A 105 -15.93 10.17 -14.14
N VAL A 106 -16.65 9.77 -13.08
CA VAL A 106 -17.47 10.68 -12.27
C VAL A 106 -16.58 11.70 -11.52
N ILE A 107 -15.44 11.25 -10.97
CA ILE A 107 -14.46 12.15 -10.33
C ILE A 107 -13.92 13.16 -11.35
N GLU A 108 -13.45 12.70 -12.50
CA GLU A 108 -12.89 13.54 -13.57
C GLU A 108 -13.91 14.59 -14.05
N ALA A 109 -15.13 14.16 -14.34
CA ALA A 109 -16.19 15.06 -14.79
C ALA A 109 -16.47 16.16 -13.75
N ARG A 110 -16.55 15.80 -12.46
CA ARG A 110 -16.80 16.78 -11.40
C ARG A 110 -15.66 17.79 -11.23
N ILE A 111 -14.42 17.34 -11.32
CA ILE A 111 -13.26 18.23 -11.28
C ILE A 111 -13.30 19.23 -12.43
N HIS A 112 -13.65 18.82 -13.65
CA HIS A 112 -13.82 19.72 -14.79
C HIS A 112 -14.98 20.69 -14.58
N GLU A 113 -16.13 20.26 -14.05
CA GLU A 113 -17.26 21.15 -13.72
C GLU A 113 -16.88 22.23 -12.71
N LEU A 114 -15.96 21.94 -11.78
CA LEU A 114 -15.43 22.90 -10.81
C LEU A 114 -14.43 23.90 -11.42
N GLY A 115 -14.09 23.77 -12.70
CA GLY A 115 -13.15 24.66 -13.39
C GLY A 115 -11.68 24.30 -13.16
N TYR A 116 -11.36 23.01 -13.14
CA TYR A 116 -9.99 22.50 -13.01
C TYR A 116 -9.62 21.59 -14.18
N GLY A 117 -8.42 21.75 -14.69
CA GLY A 117 -7.73 20.73 -15.48
C GLY A 117 -7.40 19.51 -14.62
N PHE A 118 -7.41 18.32 -15.19
CA PHE A 118 -7.26 17.04 -14.46
C PHE A 118 -6.20 16.16 -15.09
N TRP A 119 -5.16 15.84 -14.31
CA TRP A 119 -4.08 14.92 -14.71
C TRP A 119 -3.90 13.85 -13.64
N TRP A 120 -3.65 12.65 -14.08
CA TRP A 120 -3.44 11.54 -13.14
C TRP A 120 -2.40 10.53 -13.63
N LYS A 121 -1.76 9.86 -12.69
CA LYS A 121 -0.81 8.79 -12.99
C LYS A 121 -0.75 7.77 -11.85
N ILE A 122 -0.61 6.50 -12.23
CA ILE A 122 -0.32 5.43 -11.26
C ILE A 122 1.19 5.35 -11.10
N LEU A 123 1.68 5.58 -9.88
CA LEU A 123 3.09 5.58 -9.52
C LEU A 123 3.36 4.64 -8.34
N SER A 124 4.61 4.23 -8.19
CA SER A 124 5.04 3.40 -7.07
C SER A 124 6.49 3.71 -6.66
N PRO A 125 6.76 3.93 -5.36
CA PRO A 125 8.05 4.40 -4.85
C PRO A 125 9.29 3.61 -5.31
N HIS A 126 9.13 2.30 -5.56
CA HIS A 126 10.26 1.47 -6.01
C HIS A 126 10.84 1.88 -7.37
N ARG A 127 10.10 2.64 -8.16
CA ARG A 127 10.59 3.22 -9.43
C ARG A 127 11.36 4.52 -9.23
N PHE A 128 11.42 5.00 -8.00
CA PHE A 128 12.01 6.30 -7.62
C PHE A 128 13.05 6.18 -6.49
N GLY A 129 13.66 5.00 -6.36
CA GLY A 129 14.76 4.78 -5.42
C GLY A 129 14.35 4.33 -4.01
N THR A 130 13.06 4.16 -3.72
CA THR A 130 12.59 3.66 -2.41
C THR A 130 12.32 2.16 -2.48
N PRO A 131 12.81 1.33 -1.54
CA PRO A 131 12.68 -0.13 -1.62
C PRO A 131 11.28 -0.64 -1.25
N GLN A 132 10.21 -0.02 -1.78
CA GLN A 132 8.83 -0.41 -1.49
C GLN A 132 7.96 -0.43 -2.74
N ILE A 133 7.22 -1.52 -2.95
CA ILE A 133 6.12 -1.57 -3.91
C ILE A 133 4.85 -1.08 -3.21
N ARG A 134 4.49 0.20 -3.45
CA ARG A 134 3.27 0.84 -2.95
C ARG A 134 2.62 1.64 -4.08
N THR A 135 1.92 0.94 -4.94
CA THR A 135 1.27 1.56 -6.10
C THR A 135 0.08 2.40 -5.66
N ARG A 136 0.01 3.65 -6.15
CA ARG A 136 -1.07 4.60 -5.90
C ARG A 136 -1.43 5.36 -7.16
N VAL A 137 -2.67 5.77 -7.28
CA VAL A 137 -3.07 6.79 -8.25
C VAL A 137 -2.93 8.15 -7.59
N TYR A 138 -2.19 9.02 -8.26
CA TYR A 138 -2.05 10.43 -7.89
C TYR A 138 -2.79 11.26 -8.93
N MET A 139 -3.59 12.20 -8.45
CA MET A 139 -4.37 13.12 -9.27
C MET A 139 -3.96 14.53 -8.92
N VAL A 140 -3.60 15.30 -9.92
CA VAL A 140 -3.25 16.72 -9.82
C VAL A 140 -4.28 17.51 -10.61
N CYS A 141 -5.00 18.39 -9.92
CA CYS A 141 -6.00 19.24 -10.55
C CYS A 141 -5.56 20.69 -10.40
N ILE A 142 -5.40 21.41 -11.50
CA ILE A 142 -4.94 22.79 -11.51
C ILE A 142 -6.08 23.66 -12.05
N ARG A 143 -6.39 24.74 -11.35
CA ARG A 143 -7.49 25.64 -11.71
C ARG A 143 -7.29 26.19 -13.13
N ASP A 144 -8.35 26.24 -13.92
CA ASP A 144 -8.31 26.52 -15.38
C ASP A 144 -7.65 27.84 -15.75
N ASP A 145 -7.80 28.88 -14.90
CA ASP A 145 -7.15 30.17 -15.12
C ASP A 145 -5.61 30.14 -14.96
N LEU A 146 -5.09 29.07 -14.33
CA LEU A 146 -3.66 28.81 -14.13
C LEU A 146 -3.12 27.80 -15.15
N VAL A 147 -3.99 27.17 -15.94
CA VAL A 147 -3.58 26.25 -17.00
C VAL A 147 -3.01 27.07 -18.16
N ASN A 148 -1.72 26.94 -18.37
CA ASN A 148 -0.97 27.76 -19.37
C ASN A 148 -0.93 27.13 -20.78
N GLY A 149 -1.80 26.17 -21.06
CA GLY A 149 -1.87 25.46 -22.34
C GLY A 149 -0.81 24.35 -22.51
N MET A 150 0.04 24.13 -21.49
CA MET A 150 0.97 23.00 -21.44
C MET A 150 0.33 21.81 -20.70
N GLU A 151 0.74 20.61 -21.04
CA GLU A 151 0.31 19.43 -20.32
C GLU A 151 1.14 19.24 -19.03
N PHE A 152 0.48 18.96 -17.91
CA PHE A 152 1.18 18.63 -16.67
C PHE A 152 1.91 17.30 -16.78
N THR A 153 3.17 17.26 -16.36
CA THR A 153 3.99 16.05 -16.43
C THR A 153 4.41 15.57 -15.04
N PHE A 154 4.02 14.34 -14.71
CA PHE A 154 4.47 13.66 -13.50
C PHE A 154 5.99 13.36 -13.52
N PRO A 155 6.59 13.12 -12.33
CA PRO A 155 7.99 12.70 -12.24
C PRO A 155 8.29 11.51 -13.14
N LYS A 156 9.49 11.50 -13.75
CA LYS A 156 9.97 10.38 -14.55
C LYS A 156 10.55 9.30 -13.61
N GLU A 157 10.25 8.05 -13.91
CA GLU A 157 10.84 6.89 -13.20
C GLU A 157 12.36 6.89 -13.40
N THR A 158 13.10 6.75 -12.29
CA THR A 158 14.57 6.69 -12.34
C THR A 158 15.07 5.27 -12.56
N ASN A 159 14.28 4.25 -12.24
CA ASN A 159 14.64 2.83 -12.26
C ASN A 159 15.96 2.52 -11.54
N GLN A 160 16.33 3.33 -10.55
CA GLN A 160 17.50 3.09 -9.72
C GLN A 160 17.35 1.76 -9.00
N GLU A 161 18.46 1.01 -8.93
CA GLU A 161 18.49 -0.18 -8.12
C GLU A 161 18.29 0.18 -6.64
N VAL A 162 17.36 -0.51 -5.99
CA VAL A 162 17.04 -0.27 -4.58
C VAL A 162 17.57 -1.43 -3.74
N ASN A 163 18.05 -1.11 -2.55
CA ASN A 163 18.55 -2.09 -1.60
C ASN A 163 17.66 -2.09 -0.35
N VAL A 164 16.97 -3.21 -0.10
CA VAL A 164 16.14 -3.36 1.10
C VAL A 164 16.94 -3.25 2.40
N SER A 165 18.22 -3.61 2.39
CA SER A 165 19.08 -3.49 3.58
C SER A 165 19.39 -2.05 3.96
N SER A 166 19.25 -1.08 3.05
CA SER A 166 19.55 0.33 3.35
C SER A 166 18.62 0.97 4.38
N VAL A 167 17.46 0.37 4.62
CA VAL A 167 16.47 0.86 5.60
C VAL A 167 16.49 0.08 6.90
N LEU A 168 17.27 -1.01 6.99
CA LEU A 168 17.34 -1.89 8.16
C LEU A 168 18.40 -1.42 9.14
N ASP A 169 18.09 -1.55 10.43
CA ASP A 169 19.04 -1.36 11.51
C ASP A 169 19.87 -2.64 11.75
N ASP A 170 21.16 -2.48 12.06
CA ASP A 170 22.06 -3.59 12.35
C ASP A 170 21.68 -4.34 13.63
N ALA A 171 21.14 -3.62 14.62
CA ALA A 171 20.68 -4.18 15.88
C ALA A 171 19.32 -3.59 16.28
N VAL A 172 18.41 -4.45 16.70
CA VAL A 172 17.09 -4.08 17.21
C VAL A 172 16.76 -4.86 18.46
N GLY A 173 15.75 -4.41 19.21
CA GLY A 173 15.29 -5.11 20.41
C GLY A 173 14.75 -6.52 20.15
N ASP A 174 14.80 -7.37 21.16
CA ASP A 174 14.36 -8.76 21.08
C ASP A 174 12.84 -8.88 20.84
N GLU A 175 12.06 -7.87 21.12
CA GLU A 175 10.62 -7.77 20.88
C GLU A 175 10.24 -7.89 19.39
N TYR A 176 11.16 -7.60 18.48
CA TYR A 176 10.96 -7.76 17.03
C TYR A 176 11.28 -9.16 16.52
N ARG A 177 11.90 -10.00 17.33
CA ARG A 177 12.18 -11.40 16.97
C ARG A 177 10.89 -12.18 16.75
N LEU A 178 10.96 -13.17 15.90
CA LEU A 178 9.86 -14.11 15.72
C LEU A 178 9.71 -14.96 16.99
N SER A 179 8.47 -15.18 17.40
CA SER A 179 8.16 -16.14 18.45
C SER A 179 8.52 -17.57 18.01
N GLU A 180 8.73 -18.48 18.95
CA GLU A 180 8.94 -19.91 18.67
C GLU A 180 7.82 -20.48 17.79
N LYS A 181 6.57 -20.10 18.05
CA LYS A 181 5.40 -20.54 17.29
C LYS A 181 5.43 -20.04 15.83
N GLU A 182 5.84 -18.82 15.60
CA GLU A 182 5.95 -18.27 14.25
C GLU A 182 7.13 -18.89 13.50
N THR A 183 8.24 -19.06 14.17
CA THR A 183 9.40 -19.77 13.62
C THR A 183 9.00 -21.19 13.22
N HIS A 184 8.27 -21.91 14.08
CA HIS A 184 7.76 -23.25 13.79
C HIS A 184 6.86 -23.29 12.54
N TRP A 185 5.95 -22.32 12.35
CA TRP A 185 5.14 -22.25 11.14
C TRP A 185 5.95 -21.97 9.87
N ILE A 186 6.99 -21.14 9.96
CA ILE A 186 7.88 -20.87 8.83
C ILE A 186 8.73 -22.11 8.51
N GLU A 187 9.28 -22.80 9.50
CA GLU A 187 10.06 -24.05 9.33
C GLU A 187 9.20 -25.17 8.74
N THR A 188 7.92 -25.25 9.08
CA THR A 188 6.99 -26.20 8.46
C THR A 188 6.95 -25.99 6.93
N TRP A 189 6.80 -24.75 6.47
CA TRP A 189 6.78 -24.43 5.05
C TRP A 189 8.17 -24.45 4.40
N GLU A 190 9.23 -24.26 5.20
CA GLU A 190 10.61 -24.44 4.75
C GLU A 190 10.89 -25.92 4.43
N ASP A 191 10.45 -26.84 5.28
CA ASP A 191 10.55 -28.28 5.03
C ASP A 191 9.74 -28.69 3.78
N PHE A 192 8.53 -28.12 3.62
CA PHE A 192 7.72 -28.33 2.41
C PHE A 192 8.44 -27.86 1.16
N LEU A 193 8.93 -26.62 1.17
CA LEU A 193 9.64 -25.99 0.04
C LEU A 193 10.85 -26.81 -0.43
N LYS A 194 11.60 -27.37 0.52
CA LYS A 194 12.85 -28.09 0.24
C LYS A 194 12.63 -29.50 -0.30
N ASN A 195 11.52 -30.12 0.02
CA ASN A 195 11.34 -31.56 -0.19
C ASN A 195 10.18 -31.89 -1.16
N VAL A 196 9.28 -30.95 -1.45
CA VAL A 196 8.24 -31.18 -2.45
C VAL A 196 8.86 -31.32 -3.83
N ASN A 197 8.49 -32.36 -4.55
CA ASN A 197 8.96 -32.58 -5.91
C ASN A 197 8.09 -31.80 -6.89
N VAL A 198 8.71 -30.83 -7.56
CA VAL A 198 8.09 -30.02 -8.62
C VAL A 198 9.11 -29.81 -9.74
N ASP A 199 8.69 -29.94 -10.99
CA ASP A 199 9.59 -29.98 -12.14
C ASP A 199 10.48 -28.74 -12.31
N THR A 200 10.00 -27.56 -11.96
CA THR A 200 10.76 -26.32 -12.14
C THR A 200 10.68 -25.37 -10.95
N ASN A 201 9.51 -25.21 -10.35
CA ASN A 201 9.22 -24.29 -9.27
C ASN A 201 7.98 -24.68 -8.50
N LEU A 202 7.90 -24.20 -7.25
CA LEU A 202 6.61 -24.15 -6.58
C LEU A 202 5.60 -23.41 -7.45
N PRO A 203 4.37 -23.94 -7.52
CA PRO A 203 3.34 -23.35 -8.38
C PRO A 203 3.08 -21.90 -7.99
N GLY A 204 2.88 -21.03 -8.97
CA GLY A 204 2.55 -19.61 -8.78
C GLY A 204 1.16 -19.34 -8.19
N HIS A 205 0.41 -20.39 -7.83
CA HIS A 205 -0.87 -20.30 -7.14
C HIS A 205 -0.70 -20.58 -5.63
N PRO A 206 -1.62 -20.09 -4.79
CA PRO A 206 -1.58 -20.40 -3.35
C PRO A 206 -1.71 -21.90 -3.06
N ILE A 207 -0.83 -22.42 -2.20
CA ILE A 207 -0.88 -23.79 -1.71
C ILE A 207 -1.74 -23.82 -0.44
N TRP A 208 -2.77 -24.67 -0.44
CA TRP A 208 -3.71 -24.83 0.66
C TRP A 208 -3.66 -26.28 1.18
N ALA A 209 -3.02 -26.49 2.32
CA ALA A 209 -2.89 -27.83 2.89
C ALA A 209 -4.26 -28.48 3.19
N ASP A 210 -5.24 -27.67 3.55
CA ASP A 210 -6.63 -28.12 3.78
C ASP A 210 -7.31 -28.70 2.52
N SER A 211 -6.77 -28.41 1.34
CA SER A 211 -7.33 -28.88 0.06
C SER A 211 -6.61 -30.11 -0.52
N PHE A 212 -5.57 -30.62 0.15
CA PHE A 212 -4.78 -31.74 -0.36
C PHE A 212 -5.59 -33.03 -0.45
N ARG A 213 -6.22 -33.45 0.65
CA ARG A 213 -6.89 -34.76 0.80
C ARG A 213 -8.40 -34.72 0.50
N GLY A 214 -8.98 -33.56 0.24
CA GLY A 214 -10.42 -33.45 0.04
C GLY A 214 -10.85 -33.94 -1.34
N ASP A 215 -11.90 -34.74 -1.38
CA ASP A 215 -12.62 -35.18 -2.59
C ASP A 215 -14.03 -34.57 -2.69
N GLU A 216 -14.37 -33.67 -1.78
CA GLU A 216 -15.67 -33.01 -1.74
C GLU A 216 -15.98 -32.26 -3.05
N PRO A 217 -17.27 -32.25 -3.47
CA PRO A 217 -17.70 -31.47 -4.61
C PRO A 217 -17.38 -29.98 -4.42
N ILE A 218 -16.93 -29.33 -5.50
CA ILE A 218 -16.52 -27.92 -5.49
C ILE A 218 -17.33 -27.06 -6.46
N ASP A 219 -18.32 -27.65 -7.13
CA ASP A 219 -19.08 -27.03 -8.22
C ASP A 219 -19.87 -25.78 -7.79
N ASP A 220 -20.28 -25.73 -6.52
CA ASP A 220 -20.97 -24.57 -5.95
C ASP A 220 -20.06 -23.41 -5.55
N MET A 221 -18.73 -23.58 -5.70
CA MET A 221 -17.76 -22.54 -5.34
C MET A 221 -17.47 -21.62 -6.55
N PRO A 222 -17.00 -20.37 -6.29
CA PRO A 222 -16.51 -19.50 -7.37
C PRO A 222 -15.40 -20.18 -8.19
N GLU A 223 -15.40 -19.99 -9.51
CA GLU A 223 -14.50 -20.66 -10.45
C GLU A 223 -13.02 -20.55 -10.07
N TRP A 224 -12.55 -19.35 -9.67
CA TRP A 224 -11.18 -19.13 -9.22
C TRP A 224 -10.80 -20.01 -8.01
N LYS A 225 -11.76 -20.27 -7.10
CA LYS A 225 -11.52 -21.12 -5.93
C LYS A 225 -11.48 -22.59 -6.31
N GLN A 226 -12.37 -23.01 -7.23
CA GLN A 226 -12.34 -24.37 -7.80
C GLN A 226 -10.98 -24.65 -8.47
N ASP A 227 -10.47 -23.71 -9.28
CA ASP A 227 -9.18 -23.82 -9.94
C ASP A 227 -8.03 -24.02 -8.93
N PHE A 228 -7.99 -23.23 -7.85
CA PHE A 228 -6.98 -23.42 -6.81
C PHE A 228 -7.09 -24.76 -6.11
N ILE A 229 -8.30 -25.23 -5.79
CA ILE A 229 -8.50 -26.54 -5.15
C ILE A 229 -8.04 -27.67 -6.08
N ARG A 230 -8.41 -27.64 -7.38
CA ARG A 230 -7.96 -28.64 -8.36
C ARG A 230 -6.44 -28.70 -8.45
N LYS A 231 -5.76 -27.55 -8.50
CA LYS A 231 -4.30 -27.46 -8.55
C LYS A 231 -3.65 -28.01 -7.28
N ASN A 232 -4.21 -27.75 -6.13
CA ASN A 232 -3.70 -28.27 -4.86
C ASN A 232 -3.89 -29.79 -4.74
N ARG A 233 -5.02 -30.33 -5.23
CA ARG A 233 -5.26 -31.79 -5.31
C ARG A 233 -4.31 -32.45 -6.29
N ALA A 234 -3.99 -31.83 -7.41
CA ALA A 234 -3.01 -32.35 -8.37
C ALA A 234 -1.60 -32.40 -7.76
N LEU A 235 -1.16 -31.29 -7.11
CA LEU A 235 0.12 -31.25 -6.39
C LEU A 235 0.21 -32.36 -5.33
N TYR A 236 -0.86 -32.57 -4.58
CA TYR A 236 -0.94 -33.67 -3.61
C TYR A 236 -0.83 -35.05 -4.27
N ALA A 237 -1.55 -35.30 -5.36
CA ALA A 237 -1.52 -36.59 -6.04
C ALA A 237 -0.11 -36.94 -6.55
N GLU A 238 0.63 -35.96 -7.08
CA GLU A 238 2.00 -36.10 -7.56
C GLU A 238 3.02 -36.29 -6.42
N ASN A 239 2.73 -35.80 -5.21
CA ASN A 239 3.64 -35.80 -4.05
C ASN A 239 3.07 -36.50 -2.82
N ARG A 240 2.16 -37.44 -3.02
CA ARG A 240 1.33 -38.03 -1.94
C ARG A 240 2.13 -38.52 -0.74
N GLU A 241 3.12 -39.37 -0.97
CA GLU A 241 3.92 -39.96 0.09
C GLU A 241 4.65 -38.90 0.93
N PHE A 242 5.25 -37.93 0.26
CA PHE A 242 5.91 -36.80 0.94
C PHE A 242 4.92 -35.94 1.72
N ILE A 243 3.80 -35.54 1.10
CA ILE A 243 2.84 -34.63 1.72
C ILE A 243 2.14 -35.30 2.89
N ASP A 244 1.80 -36.58 2.81
CA ASP A 244 1.22 -37.34 3.93
C ASP A 244 2.18 -37.39 5.11
N GLY A 245 3.45 -37.74 4.89
CA GLY A 245 4.47 -37.71 5.91
C GLY A 245 4.77 -36.32 6.48
N TRP A 246 4.69 -35.28 5.66
CA TRP A 246 4.85 -33.88 6.09
C TRP A 246 3.69 -33.43 6.96
N LEU A 247 2.44 -33.71 6.56
CA LEU A 247 1.23 -33.40 7.33
C LEU A 247 1.26 -34.03 8.70
N GLU A 248 1.68 -35.30 8.78
CA GLU A 248 1.80 -36.07 10.05
C GLU A 248 2.92 -35.50 10.92
N ARG A 249 4.13 -35.37 10.38
CA ARG A 249 5.32 -34.88 11.12
C ARG A 249 5.10 -33.52 11.77
N TRP A 250 4.49 -32.60 11.05
CA TRP A 250 4.25 -31.26 11.53
C TRP A 250 2.89 -31.04 12.20
N GLY A 251 1.97 -31.98 12.05
CA GLY A 251 0.60 -31.89 12.59
C GLY A 251 -0.20 -30.73 11.98
N VAL A 252 -0.01 -30.44 10.70
CA VAL A 252 -0.54 -29.24 10.03
C VAL A 252 -2.05 -29.17 10.06
N LEU A 253 -2.73 -30.33 9.96
CA LEU A 253 -4.19 -30.45 9.97
C LEU A 253 -4.74 -31.00 11.28
N GLU A 254 -3.87 -31.19 12.28
CA GLU A 254 -4.28 -31.73 13.60
C GLU A 254 -5.19 -30.76 14.34
N VAL A 255 -6.13 -31.34 15.05
CA VAL A 255 -6.97 -30.69 16.05
C VAL A 255 -6.68 -31.32 17.41
N ASP A 256 -6.77 -30.52 18.47
CA ASP A 256 -6.67 -31.00 19.84
C ASP A 256 -7.99 -31.64 20.31
N ASP A 257 -8.01 -32.13 21.56
CA ASP A 257 -9.16 -32.80 22.16
C ASP A 257 -10.40 -31.88 22.28
N ASP A 258 -10.18 -30.56 22.27
CA ASP A 258 -11.24 -29.53 22.30
C ASP A 258 -11.67 -29.13 20.87
N GLY A 259 -11.13 -29.75 19.82
CA GLY A 259 -11.43 -29.46 18.43
C GLY A 259 -10.74 -28.20 17.91
N GLN A 260 -9.78 -27.63 18.65
CA GLN A 260 -9.01 -26.48 18.18
C GLN A 260 -7.86 -26.94 17.27
N ARG A 261 -7.64 -26.18 16.21
CA ARG A 261 -6.57 -26.49 15.24
C ARG A 261 -5.21 -26.10 15.81
N LYS A 262 -4.23 -26.97 15.66
CA LYS A 262 -2.82 -26.69 15.94
C LYS A 262 -2.29 -25.53 15.07
N TYR A 263 -2.71 -25.52 13.81
CA TYR A 263 -2.43 -24.42 12.86
C TYR A 263 -3.72 -23.66 12.52
N PRO A 264 -3.78 -22.35 12.73
CA PRO A 264 -4.87 -21.53 12.20
C PRO A 264 -4.98 -21.67 10.68
N PHE A 265 -6.16 -21.52 10.09
CA PHE A 265 -6.39 -21.63 8.63
C PHE A 265 -5.46 -20.75 7.78
N SER A 266 -5.03 -19.62 8.30
CA SER A 266 -4.07 -18.76 7.63
C SER A 266 -2.63 -19.29 7.69
N ARG A 267 -2.33 -20.31 8.49
CA ARG A 267 -0.99 -20.92 8.60
C ARG A 267 -0.90 -22.24 7.86
N THR A 268 -2.03 -22.80 7.43
CA THR A 268 -2.09 -23.95 6.53
C THR A 268 -2.08 -23.54 5.04
N LYS A 269 -1.81 -22.25 4.77
CA LYS A 269 -1.74 -21.69 3.42
C LYS A 269 -0.40 -21.05 3.17
N TYR A 270 0.08 -21.17 1.94
CA TYR A 270 1.40 -20.71 1.52
C TYR A 270 1.39 -20.09 0.13
N GLU A 271 2.05 -18.96 -0.04
CA GLU A 271 2.17 -18.26 -1.31
C GLU A 271 3.65 -18.01 -1.63
N TRP A 272 4.22 -18.81 -2.52
CA TRP A 272 5.60 -18.63 -2.98
C TRP A 272 5.66 -17.65 -4.16
N GLN A 273 6.30 -16.50 -3.96
CA GLN A 273 6.49 -15.46 -4.98
C GLN A 273 7.98 -15.05 -5.10
N ALA A 274 8.90 -15.85 -4.56
CA ALA A 274 10.33 -15.55 -4.62
C ALA A 274 11.01 -16.08 -5.91
N GLY A 275 10.31 -16.90 -6.68
CA GLY A 275 10.79 -17.42 -7.97
C GLY A 275 11.71 -18.64 -7.84
N PRO A 276 12.25 -19.12 -8.98
CA PRO A 276 12.95 -20.42 -9.07
C PRO A 276 14.35 -20.43 -8.49
N ASP A 277 14.99 -19.29 -8.43
CA ASP A 277 16.36 -19.09 -8.01
C ASP A 277 16.52 -18.99 -6.49
N SER A 278 15.43 -18.84 -5.74
CA SER A 278 15.43 -18.90 -4.27
C SER A 278 14.95 -20.27 -3.77
N ARG A 279 15.56 -20.76 -2.70
CA ARG A 279 15.33 -22.11 -2.15
C ARG A 279 15.03 -22.11 -0.66
N SER A 280 14.86 -20.95 -0.05
CA SER A 280 14.59 -20.83 1.38
C SER A 280 13.67 -19.66 1.69
N ASN A 281 12.74 -19.88 2.62
CA ASN A 281 11.95 -18.79 3.21
C ASN A 281 12.87 -17.76 3.87
N TRP A 282 13.94 -18.24 4.49
CA TRP A 282 14.87 -17.43 5.27
C TRP A 282 15.79 -16.53 4.43
N GLU A 283 15.84 -16.71 3.13
CA GLU A 283 16.53 -15.80 2.20
C GLU A 283 15.65 -14.65 1.72
N ASN A 284 14.38 -14.62 2.12
CA ASN A 284 13.35 -13.81 1.53
C ASN A 284 12.62 -12.90 2.54
N LEU A 285 11.82 -11.98 2.00
CA LEU A 285 10.83 -11.23 2.78
C LEU A 285 9.55 -12.05 2.92
N MET A 286 9.00 -12.07 4.11
CA MET A 286 7.80 -12.83 4.42
C MET A 286 6.72 -11.96 5.06
N GLN A 287 5.47 -12.37 4.93
CA GLN A 287 4.34 -11.80 5.66
C GLN A 287 3.35 -12.89 6.03
N PHE A 288 2.93 -12.90 7.29
CA PHE A 288 1.75 -13.65 7.69
C PHE A 288 0.49 -12.87 7.31
N ARG A 289 -0.30 -13.45 6.43
CA ARG A 289 -1.55 -12.87 5.92
C ARG A 289 -2.74 -13.77 6.23
N PRO A 290 -3.97 -13.27 6.17
CA PRO A 290 -5.17 -14.13 6.21
C PRO A 290 -5.18 -15.18 5.09
N SER A 291 -4.58 -14.85 3.94
CA SER A 291 -4.44 -15.74 2.77
C SER A 291 -3.29 -16.75 2.89
N GLY A 292 -2.43 -16.67 3.91
CA GLY A 292 -1.31 -17.57 4.11
C GLY A 292 0.02 -16.89 4.44
N LEU A 293 1.07 -17.69 4.61
CA LEU A 293 2.44 -17.20 4.63
C LEU A 293 2.84 -16.84 3.20
N ARG A 294 3.05 -15.56 2.94
CA ARG A 294 3.54 -15.09 1.65
C ARG A 294 5.04 -14.85 1.71
N VAL A 295 5.76 -15.39 0.74
CA VAL A 295 7.21 -15.24 0.58
C VAL A 295 7.52 -14.51 -0.72
N LYS A 296 8.31 -13.45 -0.65
CA LYS A 296 8.71 -12.61 -1.78
C LYS A 296 10.21 -12.40 -1.82
N ARG A 297 10.75 -12.19 -3.02
CA ARG A 297 12.17 -11.82 -3.19
C ARG A 297 12.54 -10.61 -2.33
N PRO A 298 13.79 -10.55 -1.84
CA PRO A 298 14.27 -9.47 -0.97
C PRO A 298 14.70 -8.23 -1.76
N ASN A 299 13.98 -7.90 -2.83
CA ASN A 299 14.29 -6.73 -3.66
C ASN A 299 13.44 -5.50 -3.32
N HIS A 300 12.24 -5.70 -2.77
CA HIS A 300 11.35 -4.62 -2.37
C HIS A 300 10.43 -5.08 -1.23
N PHE A 301 10.24 -4.22 -0.24
CA PHE A 301 9.18 -4.42 0.75
C PHE A 301 7.80 -4.32 0.09
N PRO A 302 6.84 -5.15 0.53
CA PRO A 302 5.45 -4.98 0.15
C PRO A 302 4.88 -3.69 0.71
N ALA A 303 3.75 -3.24 0.16
CA ALA A 303 3.01 -2.14 0.75
C ALA A 303 2.68 -2.45 2.22
N LEU A 304 3.01 -1.53 3.10
CA LEU A 304 2.52 -1.56 4.48
C LEU A 304 1.00 -1.36 4.43
N VAL A 305 0.30 -2.07 5.28
CA VAL A 305 -1.15 -1.97 5.44
C VAL A 305 -1.45 -1.65 6.90
N ALA A 306 -2.55 -0.96 7.14
CA ALA A 306 -2.98 -0.55 8.49
C ALA A 306 -3.36 -1.73 9.43
N MET A 307 -3.05 -2.96 9.02
CA MET A 307 -3.31 -4.20 9.75
C MET A 307 -1.99 -4.87 10.15
N ALA A 308 -2.03 -5.75 11.12
CA ALA A 308 -0.87 -6.46 11.68
C ALA A 308 -0.19 -7.47 10.71
N GLN A 309 0.07 -7.06 9.48
CA GLN A 309 0.80 -7.84 8.48
C GLN A 309 2.21 -7.28 8.28
N ILE A 310 2.93 -7.13 9.41
CA ILE A 310 4.27 -6.56 9.42
C ILE A 310 5.22 -7.48 8.65
N PRO A 311 6.02 -6.96 7.71
CA PRO A 311 7.02 -7.74 6.99
C PRO A 311 8.04 -8.37 7.93
N ILE A 312 8.44 -9.59 7.59
CA ILE A 312 9.50 -10.36 8.25
C ILE A 312 10.71 -10.36 7.31
N VAL A 313 11.86 -10.04 7.86
CA VAL A 313 13.17 -10.14 7.20
C VAL A 313 13.73 -11.53 7.50
N GLY A 314 13.63 -12.44 6.54
CA GLY A 314 13.94 -13.86 6.75
C GLY A 314 15.36 -14.09 7.25
N TRP A 315 16.37 -13.48 6.63
CA TRP A 315 17.77 -13.64 6.99
C TRP A 315 18.14 -13.05 8.37
N LEU A 316 17.31 -12.14 8.91
CA LEU A 316 17.45 -11.59 10.27
C LEU A 316 16.53 -12.30 11.28
N ARG A 317 15.63 -13.17 10.83
CA ARG A 317 14.63 -13.89 11.64
C ARG A 317 13.80 -12.98 12.53
N ARG A 318 13.44 -11.77 12.03
CA ARG A 318 12.70 -10.77 12.77
C ARG A 318 11.74 -9.96 11.90
N ARG A 319 10.82 -9.28 12.53
CA ARG A 319 10.00 -8.25 11.89
C ARG A 319 10.82 -6.98 11.69
N ILE A 320 10.40 -6.16 10.73
CA ILE A 320 10.87 -4.79 10.65
C ILE A 320 10.30 -3.95 11.79
N THR A 321 11.07 -2.97 12.25
CA THR A 321 10.66 -2.05 13.31
C THR A 321 9.79 -0.91 12.77
N PRO A 322 9.05 -0.14 13.62
CA PRO A 322 8.36 1.07 13.19
C PRO A 322 9.29 2.08 12.53
N LYS A 323 10.53 2.23 13.04
CA LYS A 323 11.54 3.13 12.50
C LYS A 323 11.96 2.72 11.08
N GLU A 324 12.20 1.44 10.84
CA GLU A 324 12.47 0.89 9.52
C GLU A 324 11.27 1.04 8.57
N CYS A 325 10.05 0.85 9.07
CA CYS A 325 8.82 1.13 8.31
C CYS A 325 8.70 2.60 7.90
N ALA A 326 9.10 3.53 8.77
CA ALA A 326 9.09 4.95 8.47
C ALA A 326 10.11 5.30 7.38
N ARG A 327 11.33 4.73 7.43
CA ARG A 327 12.32 4.88 6.35
C ARG A 327 11.82 4.36 5.01
N ILE A 328 11.10 3.23 5.00
CA ILE A 328 10.44 2.68 3.80
C ILE A 328 9.41 3.67 3.21
N GLN A 329 8.81 4.53 4.04
CA GLN A 329 7.87 5.57 3.61
C GLN A 329 8.56 6.93 3.42
N ASP A 330 9.88 6.98 3.50
CA ASP A 330 10.73 8.19 3.38
C ASP A 330 10.48 9.26 4.46
N PHE A 331 9.91 8.89 5.63
CA PHE A 331 9.90 9.78 6.79
C PHE A 331 11.30 9.94 7.37
N ASP A 332 11.68 11.17 7.73
CA ASP A 332 13.00 11.48 8.26
C ASP A 332 13.13 11.18 9.77
N VAL A 333 13.03 9.91 10.11
CA VAL A 333 13.14 9.43 11.52
C VAL A 333 14.55 9.46 12.07
N ASP A 334 15.54 9.76 11.24
CA ASP A 334 16.96 9.85 11.61
C ASP A 334 17.45 11.31 11.69
N GLY A 335 16.61 12.29 11.28
CA GLY A 335 16.95 13.70 11.30
C GLY A 335 18.02 14.10 10.26
N LEU A 336 18.12 13.34 9.17
CA LEU A 336 19.16 13.56 8.14
C LEU A 336 18.83 14.72 7.18
N ARG A 337 17.57 15.13 7.11
CA ARG A 337 17.07 16.15 6.19
C ARG A 337 16.49 17.38 6.87
N GLY A 338 16.46 17.40 8.19
CA GLY A 338 15.90 18.50 8.97
C GLY A 338 15.43 18.08 10.35
N GLU A 339 14.21 18.47 10.72
CA GLU A 339 13.62 18.03 11.99
C GLU A 339 13.27 16.55 11.94
N GLN A 340 13.68 15.82 12.96
CA GLN A 340 13.44 14.39 13.08
C GLN A 340 11.95 14.11 13.26
N PHE A 341 11.38 13.25 12.39
CA PHE A 341 10.00 12.80 12.54
C PHE A 341 9.85 11.88 13.77
N THR A 342 8.90 12.23 14.62
CA THR A 342 8.55 11.47 15.82
C THR A 342 7.39 10.52 15.53
N LEU A 343 7.60 9.23 15.81
CA LEU A 343 6.59 8.18 15.70
C LEU A 343 5.59 8.22 16.86
N ALA A 344 4.50 7.47 16.76
CA ALA A 344 3.57 7.27 17.86
C ALA A 344 4.22 6.53 19.05
N ASP A 345 3.69 6.73 20.26
CA ASP A 345 4.20 6.11 21.49
C ASP A 345 4.14 4.58 21.49
N SER A 346 3.28 3.97 20.67
CA SER A 346 3.20 2.52 20.55
C SER A 346 3.49 2.06 19.13
N ASP A 347 4.20 0.94 19.02
CA ASP A 347 4.53 0.28 17.76
C ASP A 347 3.28 -0.04 16.93
N ALA A 348 2.21 -0.53 17.59
CA ALA A 348 0.97 -0.87 16.93
C ALA A 348 0.34 0.35 16.22
N GLN A 349 0.36 1.52 16.87
CA GLN A 349 -0.12 2.75 16.26
C GLN A 349 0.81 3.24 15.15
N SER A 350 2.13 3.17 15.35
CA SER A 350 3.12 3.50 14.32
C SER A 350 2.94 2.66 13.07
N TYR A 351 2.80 1.34 13.18
CA TYR A 351 2.54 0.47 12.03
C TYR A 351 1.23 0.79 11.33
N LYS A 352 0.16 1.06 12.09
CA LYS A 352 -1.14 1.44 11.54
C LYS A 352 -1.05 2.74 10.75
N GLN A 353 -0.43 3.77 11.32
CA GLN A 353 -0.28 5.08 10.69
C GLN A 353 0.60 5.01 9.44
N LEU A 354 1.75 4.34 9.51
CA LEU A 354 2.64 4.14 8.37
C LEU A 354 1.97 3.28 7.26
N GLY A 355 1.08 2.38 7.64
CA GLY A 355 0.26 1.64 6.68
C GLY A 355 -0.74 2.52 5.93
N ASN A 356 -1.25 3.57 6.56
CA ASN A 356 -2.16 4.55 5.94
C ASN A 356 -1.40 5.68 5.23
N ALA A 357 -0.19 6.00 5.66
CA ALA A 357 0.59 7.13 5.14
C ALA A 357 0.86 7.03 3.63
N VAL A 358 1.01 8.17 2.99
CA VAL A 358 1.55 8.31 1.65
C VAL A 358 3.09 8.41 1.73
N ASN A 359 3.80 7.85 0.74
CA ASN A 359 5.26 7.94 0.70
C ASN A 359 5.70 9.40 0.52
N VAL A 360 6.51 9.91 1.45
CA VAL A 360 6.92 11.33 1.52
C VAL A 360 7.68 11.77 0.27
N ASN A 361 8.59 10.93 -0.24
CA ASN A 361 9.38 11.25 -1.44
C ASN A 361 8.48 11.39 -2.68
N MET A 362 7.47 10.54 -2.81
CA MET A 362 6.52 10.63 -3.93
C MET A 362 5.73 11.94 -3.90
N VAL A 363 5.24 12.35 -2.72
CA VAL A 363 4.54 13.63 -2.55
C VAL A 363 5.46 14.79 -2.90
N ARG A 364 6.69 14.80 -2.36
CA ARG A 364 7.69 15.84 -2.64
C ARG A 364 7.98 15.98 -4.14
N MET A 365 8.25 14.87 -4.83
CA MET A 365 8.57 14.89 -6.26
C MET A 365 7.40 15.38 -7.13
N ILE A 366 6.16 15.03 -6.75
CA ILE A 366 4.98 15.53 -7.47
C ILE A 366 4.75 17.01 -7.17
N GLN A 367 4.94 17.43 -5.91
CA GLN A 367 4.84 18.84 -5.54
C GLN A 367 5.85 19.71 -6.29
N GLU A 368 7.11 19.26 -6.40
CA GLU A 368 8.13 19.95 -7.21
C GLU A 368 7.68 20.13 -8.68
N ARG A 369 6.94 19.15 -9.23
CA ARG A 369 6.38 19.27 -10.59
C ARG A 369 5.21 20.26 -10.66
N ILE A 370 4.40 20.34 -9.60
CA ILE A 370 3.32 21.32 -9.49
C ILE A 370 3.92 22.73 -9.43
N ASP A 371 4.91 22.94 -8.57
CA ASP A 371 5.57 24.25 -8.41
C ASP A 371 6.20 24.70 -9.74
N MET A 372 6.95 23.82 -10.42
CA MET A 372 7.54 24.11 -11.73
C MET A 372 6.48 24.46 -12.80
N TYR A 373 5.32 23.82 -12.76
CA TYR A 373 4.24 24.07 -13.69
C TYR A 373 3.61 25.45 -13.44
N LEU A 374 3.35 25.80 -12.17
CA LEU A 374 2.75 27.07 -11.78
C LEU A 374 3.68 28.26 -11.97
N ASP A 375 4.98 28.10 -11.76
CA ASP A 375 6.00 29.14 -11.97
C ASP A 375 6.13 29.54 -13.45
N GLY A 376 5.37 28.91 -14.33
CA GLY A 376 5.38 29.19 -15.77
C GLY A 376 6.73 28.89 -16.40
N ALA A 377 7.49 27.96 -15.78
CA ALA A 377 8.78 27.52 -16.29
C ALA A 377 8.58 26.96 -17.70
N ALA A 378 8.71 27.83 -18.69
CA ALA A 378 8.78 27.52 -20.12
C ALA A 378 9.92 26.53 -20.45
N ASP A 379 10.69 26.14 -19.46
CA ASP A 379 11.89 25.32 -19.53
C ASP A 379 11.67 23.81 -19.42
N PHE A 380 10.45 23.31 -19.48
CA PHE A 380 10.25 21.86 -19.64
C PHE A 380 10.92 21.30 -20.91
N SER A 381 11.09 22.13 -21.95
CA SER A 381 11.79 21.78 -23.18
C SER A 381 13.30 21.69 -23.00
N VAL A 382 13.90 22.47 -22.11
CA VAL A 382 15.35 22.50 -21.87
C VAL A 382 15.78 21.29 -21.03
N ILE A 383 15.00 20.88 -20.03
CA ILE A 383 15.30 19.72 -19.20
C ILE A 383 15.23 18.41 -20.02
N SER A 384 14.32 18.31 -21.00
CA SER A 384 14.24 17.17 -21.90
C SER A 384 15.40 17.13 -22.93
N ALA A 385 15.94 18.27 -23.29
CA ALA A 385 17.06 18.38 -24.22
C ALA A 385 18.42 18.07 -23.55
N GLN A 386 18.62 18.40 -22.28
CA GLN A 386 19.84 18.07 -21.54
C GLN A 386 19.92 16.58 -21.17
N ALA A 387 18.79 15.91 -20.95
CA ALA A 387 18.77 14.45 -20.70
C ALA A 387 19.09 13.61 -21.94
N THR A 388 19.07 14.19 -23.14
CA THR A 388 19.42 13.51 -24.40
C THR A 388 20.85 13.77 -24.88
N THR A 389 21.60 14.70 -24.26
CA THR A 389 22.99 15.01 -24.62
C THR A 389 24.03 14.32 -23.73
N ASP A 390 23.64 13.72 -22.61
CA ASP A 390 24.55 12.97 -21.72
C ASP A 390 24.57 11.44 -22.00
N SER A 391 24.05 11.00 -23.14
CA SER A 391 24.15 9.62 -23.60
C SER A 391 24.93 9.55 -24.93
N TYR A 392 26.27 9.73 -24.84
CA TYR A 392 27.25 9.24 -25.79
C TYR A 392 28.48 8.71 -25.06
#